data_4f9ef37d0ed11d4971f48b0cc5e5e12a
#
_entry.id   4f9ef37d0ed11d4971f48b0cc5e5e12a
#
_cell.length_a   1.000
_cell.length_b   1.000
_cell.length_c   1.000
_cell.angle_alpha   90.00
_cell.angle_beta   90.00
_cell.angle_gamma   90.00
#
_symmetry.space_group_name_H-M   'P 1'
#
loop_
_entity.id
_entity.type
_entity.pdbx_description
1 polymer ?
#
loop_
_entity_poly.entity_id
_entity_poly.type
_entity_poly.pdbx_seq_one_letter_code
_entity_poly.pdbx_strand_id
1 'polypeptide(L)'
;MEKKFRYLVPGDYMADPAVHVFDGKLYIYPSHDRESGVEENDNGDHFDMCDYHVFSTEDVMNGTVTDHGVVLKVSDVPWAGRQLWDCDVACKNGNYYMYFPLKDRNDIFRIGVAVSDCPEGPFIPQPDPMRGSYSIDPAVFDDGNGNYYCLLYTSPSPRDGATSR
;
A
#
# COMPACT_ATOMS: atom_id res chain seq x y z
N MET A 1 -7.21 -1.39 34.84
CA MET A 1 -7.06 -2.41 33.78
C MET A 1 -5.79 -2.10 33.02
N GLU A 2 -4.81 -3.00 33.09
CA GLU A 2 -3.59 -2.89 32.31
C GLU A 2 -3.95 -3.04 30.83
N LYS A 3 -3.58 -2.07 29.98
CA LYS A 3 -3.82 -2.16 28.53
C LYS A 3 -2.92 -3.26 27.98
N LYS A 4 -3.50 -4.41 27.65
CA LYS A 4 -2.78 -5.45 26.90
C LYS A 4 -2.67 -4.98 25.43
N PHE A 5 -1.47 -4.83 24.95
CA PHE A 5 -1.16 -4.65 23.53
C PHE A 5 -0.09 -5.68 23.12
N ARG A 6 -0.06 -6.02 21.87
CA ARG A 6 1.00 -6.85 21.28
C ARG A 6 1.42 -6.29 19.93
N TYR A 7 2.67 -6.49 19.62
CA TYR A 7 3.16 -6.26 18.27
C TYR A 7 2.78 -7.44 17.40
N LEU A 8 2.16 -7.19 16.24
CA LEU A 8 1.78 -8.24 15.31
C LEU A 8 2.96 -8.71 14.46
N VAL A 9 3.86 -7.78 14.08
CA VAL A 9 5.07 -8.03 13.30
C VAL A 9 6.28 -7.44 14.05
N PRO A 10 6.81 -8.13 15.09
CA PRO A 10 7.85 -7.55 15.96
C PRO A 10 9.27 -7.62 15.40
N GLY A 11 9.49 -8.28 14.27
CA GLY A 11 10.83 -8.59 13.75
C GLY A 11 11.24 -7.77 12.54
N ASP A 12 10.39 -6.85 12.06
CA ASP A 12 10.63 -6.11 10.85
C ASP A 12 9.99 -4.70 10.89
N TYR A 13 10.40 -3.83 9.98
CA TYR A 13 9.93 -2.45 9.89
C TYR A 13 8.79 -2.35 8.87
N MET A 14 7.58 -2.21 9.38
CA MET A 14 6.36 -2.07 8.59
C MET A 14 5.69 -0.74 8.91
N ALA A 15 5.28 0.01 7.88
CA ALA A 15 4.66 1.32 8.02
C ALA A 15 3.26 1.34 7.40
N ASP A 16 2.41 2.24 7.91
CA ASP A 16 1.15 2.70 7.35
C ASP A 16 0.24 1.58 6.77
N PRO A 17 -0.13 0.57 7.58
CA PRO A 17 -0.81 -0.61 7.08
C PRO A 17 -2.28 -0.35 6.75
N ALA A 18 -2.71 -0.70 5.53
CA ALA A 18 -4.13 -0.97 5.27
C ALA A 18 -4.56 -2.28 5.95
N VAL A 19 -5.77 -2.30 6.49
CA VAL A 19 -6.27 -3.46 7.26
C VAL A 19 -7.69 -3.79 6.83
N HIS A 20 -7.91 -5.01 6.36
CA HIS A 20 -9.21 -5.50 5.90
C HIS A 20 -9.56 -6.86 6.47
N VAL A 21 -10.86 -7.14 6.57
CA VAL A 21 -11.36 -8.47 6.92
C VAL A 21 -12.00 -9.09 5.67
N PHE A 22 -11.42 -10.18 5.19
CA PHE A 22 -11.96 -10.97 4.11
C PHE A 22 -12.25 -12.37 4.64
N ASP A 23 -13.48 -12.87 4.42
CA ASP A 23 -13.94 -14.20 4.85
C ASP A 23 -13.67 -14.51 6.35
N GLY A 24 -13.82 -13.48 7.20
CA GLY A 24 -13.65 -13.59 8.65
C GLY A 24 -12.19 -13.60 9.14
N LYS A 25 -11.22 -13.43 8.27
CA LYS A 25 -9.79 -13.35 8.57
C LYS A 25 -9.26 -11.94 8.33
N LEU A 26 -8.48 -11.42 9.26
CA LEU A 26 -7.84 -10.12 9.13
C LEU A 26 -6.61 -10.23 8.23
N TYR A 27 -6.51 -9.32 7.27
CA TYR A 27 -5.35 -9.12 6.42
C TYR A 27 -4.76 -7.73 6.64
N ILE A 28 -3.44 -7.63 6.63
CA ILE A 28 -2.67 -6.42 6.90
C ILE A 28 -1.71 -6.24 5.74
N TYR A 29 -1.76 -5.07 5.12
CA TYR A 29 -0.99 -4.70 3.91
C TYR A 29 -0.13 -3.47 4.23
N PRO A 30 1.01 -3.64 4.88
CA PRO A 30 1.92 -2.53 5.17
C PRO A 30 2.84 -2.24 3.98
N SER A 31 3.39 -1.04 3.92
CA SER A 31 4.62 -0.78 3.21
C SER A 31 5.80 -1.38 4.01
N HIS A 32 6.78 -1.94 3.29
CA HIS A 32 7.94 -2.57 3.90
C HIS A 32 9.10 -1.58 3.93
N ASP A 33 9.33 -0.99 5.09
CA ASP A 33 10.39 -0.02 5.32
C ASP A 33 11.77 -0.70 5.43
N ARG A 34 12.80 0.02 5.05
CA ARG A 34 14.18 -0.47 5.13
C ARG A 34 15.17 0.67 5.34
N GLU A 35 16.31 0.35 5.89
CA GLU A 35 17.42 1.28 6.00
C GLU A 35 17.96 1.62 4.59
N SER A 36 17.67 2.82 4.12
CA SER A 36 18.11 3.29 2.79
C SER A 36 19.53 3.84 2.80
N GLY A 37 20.03 4.30 3.96
CA GLY A 37 21.27 5.05 4.09
C GLY A 37 21.22 6.46 3.50
N VAL A 38 20.05 6.91 3.07
CA VAL A 38 19.81 8.28 2.56
C VAL A 38 19.45 9.19 3.72
N GLU A 39 20.06 10.37 3.80
CA GLU A 39 19.69 11.38 4.79
C GLU A 39 18.26 11.87 4.55
N GLU A 40 17.56 12.16 5.64
CA GLU A 40 16.21 12.71 5.61
C GLU A 40 16.16 13.99 4.78
N ASN A 41 15.18 14.07 3.86
CA ASN A 41 14.99 15.24 3.01
C ASN A 41 13.51 15.43 2.66
N ASP A 42 13.17 16.63 2.17
CA ASP A 42 11.80 17.02 1.82
C ASP A 42 11.21 16.24 0.63
N ASN A 43 12.03 15.48 -0.10
CA ASN A 43 11.59 14.65 -1.22
C ASN A 43 11.20 13.23 -0.79
N GLY A 44 11.41 12.90 0.50
CA GLY A 44 11.12 11.58 1.05
C GLY A 44 12.03 10.47 0.53
N ASP A 45 13.23 10.78 0.06
CA ASP A 45 14.13 9.81 -0.56
C ASP A 45 14.62 8.73 0.42
N HIS A 46 14.58 9.02 1.72
CA HIS A 46 14.91 8.09 2.79
C HIS A 46 13.84 7.00 2.98
N PHE A 47 12.59 7.21 2.54
CA PHE A 47 11.53 6.21 2.53
C PHE A 47 11.62 5.34 1.27
N ASP A 48 12.61 4.46 1.21
CA ASP A 48 12.94 3.67 0.03
C ASP A 48 12.33 2.25 0.07
N MET A 49 11.00 2.17 0.28
CA MET A 49 10.28 0.91 0.25
C MET A 49 10.30 0.30 -1.16
N CYS A 50 10.55 -1.00 -1.25
CA CYS A 50 10.71 -1.71 -2.52
C CYS A 50 9.72 -2.84 -2.76
N ASP A 51 9.04 -3.28 -1.73
CA ASP A 51 8.08 -4.39 -1.82
C ASP A 51 6.98 -4.27 -0.77
N TYR A 52 5.93 -5.07 -0.93
CA TYR A 52 4.89 -5.28 0.06
C TYR A 52 4.90 -6.71 0.55
N HIS A 53 4.75 -6.87 1.87
CA HIS A 53 4.34 -8.10 2.50
C HIS A 53 2.84 -8.11 2.77
N VAL A 54 2.26 -9.29 2.94
CA VAL A 54 0.92 -9.44 3.48
C VAL A 54 0.99 -10.31 4.72
N PHE A 55 0.33 -9.84 5.77
CA PHE A 55 0.17 -10.60 7.01
C PHE A 55 -1.29 -10.92 7.24
N SER A 56 -1.57 -12.04 7.90
CA SER A 56 -2.95 -12.36 8.27
C SER A 56 -3.05 -13.03 9.64
N THR A 57 -4.21 -12.89 10.27
CA THR A 57 -4.54 -13.56 11.53
C THR A 57 -6.06 -13.75 11.67
N GLU A 58 -6.46 -14.81 12.32
CA GLU A 58 -7.87 -15.07 12.69
C GLU A 58 -8.20 -14.50 14.09
N ASP A 59 -7.18 -14.25 14.92
CA ASP A 59 -7.34 -13.67 16.26
C ASP A 59 -6.22 -12.66 16.53
N VAL A 60 -6.58 -11.37 16.47
CA VAL A 60 -5.65 -10.25 16.69
C VAL A 60 -5.01 -10.27 18.07
N MET A 61 -5.71 -10.79 19.10
CA MET A 61 -5.25 -10.73 20.48
C MET A 61 -4.32 -11.90 20.83
N ASN A 62 -4.63 -13.12 20.37
CA ASN A 62 -3.97 -14.32 20.82
C ASN A 62 -3.51 -15.25 19.68
N GLY A 63 -4.02 -15.02 18.45
CA GLY A 63 -3.74 -15.88 17.31
C GLY A 63 -2.32 -15.73 16.75
N THR A 64 -1.94 -16.70 15.94
CA THR A 64 -0.71 -16.62 15.15
C THR A 64 -0.90 -15.60 14.03
N VAL A 65 0.12 -14.81 13.78
CA VAL A 65 0.22 -13.97 12.57
C VAL A 65 1.02 -14.76 11.53
N THR A 66 0.44 -14.94 10.36
CA THR A 66 1.10 -15.57 9.21
C THR A 66 1.68 -14.48 8.33
N ASP A 67 2.97 -14.53 8.06
CA ASP A 67 3.61 -13.77 6.99
C ASP A 67 3.50 -14.56 5.69
N HIS A 68 2.87 -13.97 4.67
CA HIS A 68 2.73 -14.55 3.33
C HIS A 68 3.91 -14.21 2.41
N GLY A 69 4.89 -13.46 2.94
CA GLY A 69 6.06 -13.02 2.21
C GLY A 69 5.77 -11.86 1.25
N VAL A 70 6.70 -11.64 0.34
CA VAL A 70 6.62 -10.56 -0.64
C VAL A 70 5.57 -10.87 -1.71
N VAL A 71 4.61 -9.95 -1.89
CA VAL A 71 3.47 -10.12 -2.79
C VAL A 71 3.49 -9.20 -4.02
N LEU A 72 4.28 -8.14 -3.98
CA LEU A 72 4.54 -7.21 -5.08
C LEU A 72 5.87 -6.50 -4.84
N LYS A 73 6.67 -6.31 -5.90
CA LYS A 73 7.94 -5.56 -5.87
C LYS A 73 7.93 -4.43 -6.88
N VAL A 74 8.75 -3.41 -6.63
CA VAL A 74 9.03 -2.34 -7.63
C VAL A 74 9.42 -2.93 -8.98
N SER A 75 10.27 -3.98 -8.99
CA SER A 75 10.75 -4.63 -10.22
C SER A 75 9.66 -5.32 -11.05
N ASP A 76 8.52 -5.63 -10.46
CA ASP A 76 7.42 -6.31 -11.13
C ASP A 76 6.53 -5.32 -11.90
N VAL A 77 6.63 -4.01 -11.59
CA VAL A 77 5.80 -2.96 -12.18
C VAL A 77 6.45 -2.39 -13.43
N PRO A 78 5.83 -2.50 -14.62
CA PRO A 78 6.48 -2.15 -15.90
C PRO A 78 6.91 -0.69 -16.06
N TRP A 79 6.21 0.22 -15.39
CA TRP A 79 6.44 1.67 -15.46
C TRP A 79 7.23 2.23 -14.26
N ALA A 80 7.62 1.36 -13.32
CA ALA A 80 8.24 1.75 -12.07
C ALA A 80 9.57 2.49 -12.23
N GLY A 81 9.76 3.45 -11.33
CA GLY A 81 11.04 4.04 -10.98
C GLY A 81 11.48 3.52 -9.60
N ARG A 82 10.79 3.94 -8.52
CA ARG A 82 11.17 3.63 -7.13
C ARG A 82 10.03 3.88 -6.14
N GLN A 83 10.19 3.47 -4.90
CA GLN A 83 9.37 3.84 -3.72
C GLN A 83 7.91 3.37 -3.80
N LEU A 84 7.66 2.15 -3.33
CA LEU A 84 6.33 1.61 -3.07
C LEU A 84 5.88 2.06 -1.67
N TRP A 85 5.04 3.10 -1.60
CA TRP A 85 4.51 3.63 -0.34
C TRP A 85 3.16 3.01 0.01
N ASP A 86 2.35 3.65 0.85
CA ASP A 86 1.16 3.09 1.46
C ASP A 86 0.13 2.62 0.44
N CYS A 87 -0.26 1.36 0.52
CA CYS A 87 -1.26 0.78 -0.37
C CYS A 87 -2.61 0.60 0.32
N ASP A 88 -3.64 0.34 -0.48
CA ASP A 88 -4.92 -0.16 0.01
C ASP A 88 -5.46 -1.28 -0.87
N VAL A 89 -6.33 -2.15 -0.34
CA VAL A 89 -6.85 -3.31 -1.04
C VAL A 89 -8.38 -3.38 -0.94
N ALA A 90 -9.03 -3.63 -2.07
CA ALA A 90 -10.47 -3.89 -2.11
C ALA A 90 -10.77 -5.23 -2.79
N CYS A 91 -11.85 -5.90 -2.35
CA CYS A 91 -12.34 -7.11 -2.99
C CYS A 91 -13.55 -6.80 -3.86
N LYS A 92 -13.55 -7.24 -5.11
CA LYS A 92 -14.69 -7.16 -6.03
C LYS A 92 -14.81 -8.40 -6.89
N ASN A 93 -15.98 -9.03 -6.84
CA ASN A 93 -16.30 -10.22 -7.66
C ASN A 93 -15.27 -11.35 -7.49
N GLY A 94 -14.77 -11.57 -6.28
CA GLY A 94 -13.79 -12.61 -5.96
C GLY A 94 -12.36 -12.31 -6.38
N ASN A 95 -12.08 -11.09 -6.86
CA ASN A 95 -10.72 -10.61 -7.11
C ASN A 95 -10.35 -9.52 -6.11
N TYR A 96 -9.08 -9.44 -5.78
CA TYR A 96 -8.49 -8.45 -4.88
C TYR A 96 -7.68 -7.46 -5.69
N TYR A 97 -7.94 -6.18 -5.47
CA TYR A 97 -7.33 -5.07 -6.19
C TYR A 97 -6.50 -4.26 -5.20
N MET A 98 -5.19 -4.30 -5.35
CA MET A 98 -4.26 -3.48 -4.59
C MET A 98 -4.00 -2.18 -5.35
N TYR A 99 -4.27 -1.06 -4.69
CA TYR A 99 -3.96 0.29 -5.18
C TYR A 99 -2.70 0.75 -4.45
N PHE A 100 -1.69 1.17 -5.18
CA PHE A 100 -0.41 1.50 -4.60
C PHE A 100 0.22 2.73 -5.26
N PRO A 101 0.81 3.64 -4.48
CA PRO A 101 1.58 4.75 -5.01
C PRO A 101 3.00 4.28 -5.32
N LEU A 102 3.53 4.74 -6.43
CA LEU A 102 4.90 4.46 -6.84
C LEU A 102 5.40 5.60 -7.72
N LYS A 103 6.66 6.04 -7.52
CA LYS A 103 7.29 6.98 -8.44
C LYS A 103 7.58 6.31 -9.77
N ASP A 104 7.13 6.92 -10.84
CA ASP A 104 7.44 6.50 -12.21
C ASP A 104 8.90 6.83 -12.57
N ARG A 105 9.31 6.51 -13.80
CA ARG A 105 10.69 6.76 -14.29
C ARG A 105 11.06 8.25 -14.39
N ASN A 106 10.08 9.14 -14.24
CA ASN A 106 10.29 10.59 -14.19
C ASN A 106 10.24 11.13 -12.75
N ASP A 107 10.30 10.25 -11.75
CA ASP A 107 10.27 10.57 -10.32
C ASP A 107 8.95 11.23 -9.88
N ILE A 108 7.85 10.90 -10.55
CA ILE A 108 6.50 11.41 -10.28
C ILE A 108 5.66 10.28 -9.68
N PHE A 109 5.04 10.53 -8.52
CA PHE A 109 4.11 9.58 -7.93
C PHE A 109 2.87 9.36 -8.80
N ARG A 110 2.55 8.10 -9.02
CA ARG A 110 1.37 7.59 -9.72
C ARG A 110 0.71 6.51 -8.88
N ILE A 111 -0.57 6.33 -9.05
CA ILE A 111 -1.26 5.19 -8.47
C ILE A 111 -1.29 4.04 -9.48
N GLY A 112 -0.73 2.91 -9.08
CA GLY A 112 -0.85 1.65 -9.78
C GLY A 112 -2.00 0.81 -9.26
N VAL A 113 -2.39 -0.20 -10.04
CA VAL A 113 -3.33 -1.24 -9.63
C VAL A 113 -2.69 -2.59 -9.89
N ALA A 114 -2.74 -3.49 -8.92
CA ALA A 114 -2.37 -4.88 -9.09
C ALA A 114 -3.54 -5.79 -8.67
N VAL A 115 -3.66 -6.96 -9.28
CA VAL A 115 -4.81 -7.84 -9.10
C VAL A 115 -4.35 -9.22 -8.66
N SER A 116 -5.08 -9.81 -7.72
CA SER A 116 -4.92 -11.19 -7.27
C SER A 116 -6.27 -11.89 -7.17
N ASP A 117 -6.28 -13.22 -7.25
CA ASP A 117 -7.44 -14.07 -6.98
C ASP A 117 -7.58 -14.45 -5.50
N CYS A 118 -6.59 -14.11 -4.67
CA CYS A 118 -6.63 -14.32 -3.23
C CYS A 118 -6.06 -13.10 -2.47
N PRO A 119 -6.51 -12.88 -1.23
CA PRO A 119 -6.15 -11.69 -0.47
C PRO A 119 -4.67 -11.62 -0.09
N GLU A 120 -4.00 -12.77 0.01
CA GLU A 120 -2.58 -12.88 0.32
C GLU A 120 -1.65 -12.74 -0.91
N GLY A 121 -2.20 -12.50 -2.10
CA GLY A 121 -1.38 -12.39 -3.33
C GLY A 121 -0.98 -13.75 -3.92
N PRO A 122 -0.02 -13.78 -4.88
CA PRO A 122 0.70 -12.63 -5.41
C PRO A 122 -0.19 -11.65 -6.19
N PHE A 123 0.17 -10.37 -6.17
CA PHE A 123 -0.53 -9.35 -6.92
C PHE A 123 0.17 -9.06 -8.26
N ILE A 124 -0.58 -9.15 -9.35
CA ILE A 124 -0.06 -8.91 -10.70
C ILE A 124 -0.37 -7.46 -11.11
N PRO A 125 0.66 -6.61 -11.30
CA PRO A 125 0.45 -5.20 -11.61
C PRO A 125 -0.07 -5.00 -13.03
N GLN A 126 -0.91 -3.98 -13.20
CA GLN A 126 -1.36 -3.53 -14.51
C GLN A 126 -0.20 -2.85 -15.27
N PRO A 127 -0.21 -2.89 -16.62
CA PRO A 127 0.90 -2.40 -17.43
C PRO A 127 1.08 -0.88 -17.37
N ASP A 128 0.04 -0.14 -17.01
CA ASP A 128 0.02 1.32 -16.94
C ASP A 128 -0.53 1.81 -15.60
N PRO A 129 -0.11 2.98 -15.10
CA PRO A 129 -0.72 3.60 -13.93
C PRO A 129 -2.13 4.13 -14.25
N MET A 130 -2.92 4.36 -13.22
CA MET A 130 -4.21 5.03 -13.36
C MET A 130 -4.05 6.40 -14.00
N ARG A 131 -4.88 6.71 -15.01
CA ARG A 131 -4.82 8.00 -15.70
C ARG A 131 -5.15 9.15 -14.76
N GLY A 132 -4.31 10.18 -14.78
CA GLY A 132 -4.53 11.40 -13.99
C GLY A 132 -4.26 11.23 -12.50
N SER A 133 -3.71 10.11 -12.08
CA SER A 133 -3.32 9.88 -10.69
C SER A 133 -1.92 10.46 -10.43
N TYR A 134 -1.88 11.60 -9.77
CA TYR A 134 -0.66 12.27 -9.34
C TYR A 134 -0.73 12.43 -7.81
N SER A 135 -0.63 11.33 -7.07
CA SER A 135 -0.89 11.32 -5.63
C SER A 135 -0.21 10.15 -4.94
N ILE A 136 -0.30 10.16 -3.62
CA ILE A 136 0.10 9.10 -2.69
C ILE A 136 -1.12 8.67 -1.87
N ASP A 137 -0.97 7.68 -1.01
CA ASP A 137 -1.91 7.24 0.03
C ASP A 137 -3.33 6.98 -0.53
N PRO A 138 -3.48 6.06 -1.49
CA PRO A 138 -4.79 5.71 -2.00
C PRO A 138 -5.59 4.99 -0.90
N ALA A 139 -6.87 5.36 -0.74
CA ALA A 139 -7.81 4.60 0.07
C ALA A 139 -9.02 4.19 -0.77
N VAL A 140 -9.47 2.96 -0.65
CA VAL A 140 -10.60 2.45 -1.43
C VAL A 140 -11.81 2.27 -0.55
N PHE A 141 -12.91 2.90 -0.95
CA PHE A 141 -14.19 2.79 -0.27
C PHE A 141 -15.18 2.01 -1.13
N ASP A 142 -15.74 0.93 -0.57
CA ASP A 142 -16.89 0.20 -1.12
C ASP A 142 -18.18 0.74 -0.48
N ASP A 143 -19.13 1.24 -1.28
CA ASP A 143 -20.40 1.78 -0.80
C ASP A 143 -21.44 0.68 -0.51
N GLY A 144 -21.08 -0.58 -0.67
CA GLY A 144 -21.97 -1.73 -0.48
C GLY A 144 -23.05 -1.90 -1.57
N ASN A 145 -23.10 -1.00 -2.57
CA ASN A 145 -24.03 -1.04 -3.70
C ASN A 145 -23.33 -1.42 -5.02
N GLY A 146 -22.08 -1.89 -4.92
CA GLY A 146 -21.27 -2.31 -6.06
C GLY A 146 -20.43 -1.19 -6.69
N ASN A 147 -20.44 0.01 -6.09
CA ASN A 147 -19.54 1.09 -6.50
C ASN A 147 -18.32 1.16 -5.58
N TYR A 148 -17.17 1.41 -6.18
CA TYR A 148 -15.88 1.55 -5.50
C TYR A 148 -15.31 2.94 -5.81
N TYR A 149 -14.87 3.62 -4.77
CA TYR A 149 -14.31 4.96 -4.86
C TYR A 149 -12.86 4.91 -4.38
N CYS A 150 -11.94 5.35 -5.22
CA CYS A 150 -10.56 5.54 -4.80
C CYS A 150 -10.41 6.98 -4.33
N LEU A 151 -10.16 7.14 -3.05
CA LEU A 151 -9.84 8.41 -2.43
C LEU A 151 -8.34 8.61 -2.54
N LEU A 152 -7.93 9.76 -3.02
CA LEU A 152 -6.53 10.15 -3.12
C LEU A 152 -6.29 11.35 -2.23
N TYR A 153 -5.15 11.38 -1.56
CA TYR A 153 -4.74 12.54 -0.79
C TYR A 153 -4.42 13.68 -1.75
N THR A 154 -5.25 14.73 -1.73
CA THR A 154 -5.10 15.94 -2.55
C THR A 154 -4.68 17.13 -1.70
N SER A 155 -3.80 16.94 -0.71
CA SER A 155 -3.22 18.09 -0.05
C SER A 155 -2.38 18.86 -1.08
N PRO A 156 -2.55 20.18 -1.19
CA PRO A 156 -1.64 20.96 -2.00
C PRO A 156 -0.24 20.72 -1.40
N SER A 157 0.62 20.08 -2.16
CA SER A 157 2.04 20.07 -1.86
C SER A 157 2.48 21.53 -1.66
N PRO A 158 3.43 21.83 -0.79
CA PRO A 158 4.03 23.17 -0.73
C PRO A 158 4.50 23.68 -2.09
N ARG A 159 4.72 22.77 -3.07
CA ARG A 159 5.01 23.08 -4.48
C ARG A 159 3.75 23.49 -5.26
N ASP A 160 2.55 22.99 -4.92
CA ASP A 160 1.31 23.33 -5.64
C ASP A 160 0.80 24.72 -5.26
N GLY A 161 1.13 25.23 -4.07
CA GLY A 161 0.84 26.59 -3.65
C GLY A 161 1.63 27.68 -4.38
N ALA A 162 2.69 27.31 -5.12
CA ALA A 162 3.52 28.25 -5.88
C ALA A 162 3.00 28.53 -7.31
N THR A 163 2.03 27.76 -7.80
CA THR A 163 1.51 27.88 -9.17
C THR A 163 0.10 28.48 -9.27
N SER A 164 -0.52 28.81 -8.13
CA SER A 164 -1.84 29.45 -8.06
C SER A 164 -1.70 30.93 -7.74
N ARG A 165 -1.12 31.72 -8.68
CA ARG A 165 -1.24 33.17 -8.76
C ARG A 165 -1.40 33.61 -10.21
#